data_d9d701853b93323cac8ac9d48956d282
#
_entry.id   d9d701853b93323cac8ac9d48956d282
#
_cell.length_a   1.000
_cell.length_b   1.000
_cell.length_c   1.000
_cell.angle_alpha   90.00
_cell.angle_beta   90.00
_cell.angle_gamma   90.00
#
_symmetry.space_group_name_H-M   'P 1'
#
loop_
_entity.id
_entity.type
_entity.pdbx_description
1 polymer ?
#
loop_
_entity_poly.entity_id
_entity_poly.type
_entity_poly.pdbx_seq_one_letter_code
_entity_poly.pdbx_strand_id
1 'polypeptide(L)'
;MGSAVGAILGSPHGLENLGKEEIRQLLLSEGADQELLFRHADRTRELHLGNDVHLRGIVEFSNYCIKNCLYCGLRRENSALERYRMAADEIVDAARVGAEAGLRTIVLQSGEDPFFTGQTLARI
;
A
#
# COMPACT_ATOMS: atom_id res chain seq x y z
N MET A 1 -0.67 38.12 -3.14
CA MET A 1 -1.33 37.50 -1.97
C MET A 1 -0.91 36.05 -1.94
N GLY A 2 -0.29 35.56 -0.87
CA GLY A 2 0.07 34.16 -0.75
C GLY A 2 -1.19 33.29 -0.64
N SER A 3 -1.18 32.11 -1.23
CA SER A 3 -2.31 31.20 -1.12
C SER A 3 -2.43 30.62 0.29
N ALA A 4 -3.63 30.17 0.68
CA ALA A 4 -3.86 29.53 1.97
C ALA A 4 -2.99 28.27 2.14
N VAL A 5 -2.84 27.48 1.07
CA VAL A 5 -1.95 26.32 1.02
C VAL A 5 -0.50 26.72 1.22
N GLY A 6 -0.04 27.79 0.55
CA GLY A 6 1.32 28.30 0.73
C GLY A 6 1.60 28.75 2.16
N ALA A 7 0.64 29.35 2.84
CA ALA A 7 0.76 29.72 4.25
C ALA A 7 0.86 28.51 5.18
N ILE A 8 0.07 27.45 4.93
CA ILE A 8 0.11 26.20 5.70
C ILE A 8 1.46 25.50 5.51
N LEU A 9 1.92 25.33 4.26
CA LEU A 9 3.17 24.66 3.93
C LEU A 9 4.41 25.40 4.44
N GLY A 10 4.34 26.71 4.57
CA GLY A 10 5.38 27.59 5.14
C GLY A 10 5.27 27.83 6.65
N SER A 11 4.37 27.14 7.35
CA SER A 11 4.14 27.33 8.78
C SER A 11 5.41 27.05 9.60
N PRO A 12 5.79 27.93 10.54
CA PRO A 12 6.93 27.72 11.41
C PRO A 12 6.75 26.54 12.39
N HIS A 13 5.52 26.07 12.55
CA HIS A 13 5.19 24.91 13.42
C HIS A 13 5.38 23.57 12.73
N GLY A 14 5.78 23.55 11.45
CA GLY A 14 5.93 22.35 10.63
C GLY A 14 4.59 21.66 10.31
N LEU A 15 4.65 20.67 9.42
CA LEU A 15 3.47 19.91 9.00
C LEU A 15 3.04 18.83 10.02
N GLU A 16 3.84 18.60 11.07
CA GLU A 16 3.59 17.58 12.09
C GLU A 16 2.43 17.95 13.03
N ASN A 17 2.08 19.23 13.12
CA ASN A 17 1.07 19.75 14.04
C ASN A 17 -0.11 20.43 13.34
N LEU A 18 -0.48 19.95 12.14
CA LEU A 18 -1.61 20.51 11.40
C LEU A 18 -2.93 20.28 12.13
N GLY A 19 -3.71 21.34 12.26
CA GLY A 19 -5.08 21.26 12.73
C GLY A 19 -6.02 20.67 11.68
N LYS A 20 -7.19 20.20 12.13
CA LYS A 20 -8.19 19.58 11.25
C LYS A 20 -8.60 20.45 10.06
N GLU A 21 -8.72 21.76 10.28
CA GLU A 21 -9.13 22.69 9.22
C GLU A 21 -8.01 22.92 8.19
N GLU A 22 -6.75 22.95 8.63
CA GLU A 22 -5.59 23.03 7.74
C GLU A 22 -5.48 21.78 6.86
N ILE A 23 -5.64 20.60 7.45
CA ILE A 23 -5.69 19.32 6.70
C ILE A 23 -6.83 19.35 5.68
N ARG A 24 -8.02 19.85 6.07
CA ARG A 24 -9.16 19.96 5.17
C ARG A 24 -8.85 20.90 3.99
N GLN A 25 -8.21 22.03 4.23
CA GLN A 25 -7.82 22.97 3.17
C GLN A 25 -6.81 22.34 2.21
N LEU A 26 -5.83 21.59 2.70
CA LEU A 26 -4.88 20.87 1.87
C LEU A 26 -5.58 19.82 1.00
N LEU A 27 -6.49 19.03 1.57
CA LEU A 27 -7.22 17.98 0.86
C LEU A 27 -8.20 18.51 -0.21
N LEU A 28 -8.70 19.73 -0.03
CA LEU A 28 -9.61 20.38 -0.97
C LEU A 28 -8.91 21.36 -1.92
N SER A 29 -7.57 21.40 -1.89
CA SER A 29 -6.81 22.28 -2.78
C SER A 29 -6.94 21.86 -4.23
N GLU A 30 -7.03 22.84 -5.14
CA GLU A 30 -7.16 22.64 -6.58
C GLU A 30 -6.19 23.56 -7.33
N GLY A 31 -5.94 23.25 -8.61
CA GLY A 31 -5.12 24.07 -9.50
C GLY A 31 -3.72 24.33 -8.96
N ALA A 32 -3.29 25.59 -8.92
CA ALA A 32 -1.95 25.98 -8.51
C ALA A 32 -1.61 25.63 -7.05
N ASP A 33 -2.60 25.61 -6.16
CA ASP A 33 -2.44 25.24 -4.76
C ASP A 33 -2.22 23.74 -4.60
N GLN A 34 -2.93 22.91 -5.36
CA GLN A 34 -2.70 21.47 -5.40
C GLN A 34 -1.32 21.13 -5.96
N GLU A 35 -0.90 21.82 -7.01
CA GLU A 35 0.44 21.70 -7.58
C GLU A 35 1.54 22.05 -6.58
N LEU A 36 1.31 23.12 -5.79
CA LEU A 36 2.24 23.51 -4.72
C LEU A 36 2.34 22.44 -3.64
N LEU A 37 1.19 21.87 -3.23
CA LEU A 37 1.13 20.76 -2.27
C LEU A 37 1.90 19.54 -2.78
N PHE A 38 1.69 19.14 -4.03
CA PHE A 38 2.38 17.98 -4.62
C PHE A 38 3.89 18.19 -4.71
N ARG A 39 4.35 19.36 -5.14
CA ARG A 39 5.79 19.69 -5.14
C ARG A 39 6.39 19.65 -3.73
N HIS A 40 5.65 20.11 -2.72
CA HIS A 40 6.12 20.07 -1.34
C HIS A 40 6.21 18.63 -0.82
N ALA A 41 5.20 17.81 -1.10
CA ALA A 41 5.19 16.40 -0.73
C ALA A 41 6.32 15.62 -1.42
N ASP A 42 6.55 15.89 -2.71
CA ASP A 42 7.61 15.25 -3.47
C ASP A 42 9.01 15.62 -2.94
N ARG A 43 9.23 16.89 -2.63
CA ARG A 43 10.48 17.34 -2.01
C ARG A 43 10.70 16.71 -0.63
N THR A 44 9.65 16.55 0.16
CA THR A 44 9.73 15.89 1.47
C THR A 44 10.11 14.43 1.30
N ARG A 45 9.47 13.73 0.36
CA ARG A 45 9.82 12.35 0.00
C ARG A 45 11.29 12.25 -0.43
N GLU A 46 11.73 13.12 -1.35
CA GLU A 46 13.11 13.13 -1.84
C GLU A 46 14.12 13.30 -0.71
N LEU A 47 13.88 14.21 0.21
CA LEU A 47 14.77 14.47 1.36
C LEU A 47 14.88 13.29 2.32
N HIS A 48 13.81 12.53 2.52
CA HIS A 48 13.76 11.44 3.50
C HIS A 48 13.96 10.06 2.91
N LEU A 49 13.57 9.83 1.67
CA LEU A 49 13.54 8.51 1.02
C LEU A 49 14.36 8.44 -0.28
N GLY A 50 14.85 9.57 -0.75
CA GLY A 50 15.51 9.65 -2.06
C GLY A 50 14.51 9.60 -3.22
N ASN A 51 15.04 9.44 -4.44
CA ASN A 51 14.24 9.42 -5.68
C ASN A 51 13.84 8.02 -6.14
N ASP A 52 14.32 6.99 -5.43
CA ASP A 52 14.06 5.61 -5.81
C ASP A 52 12.62 5.19 -5.50
N VAL A 53 12.03 4.41 -6.41
CA VAL A 53 10.75 3.76 -6.19
C VAL A 53 11.01 2.31 -5.77
N HIS A 54 10.62 1.97 -4.54
CA HIS A 54 10.78 0.62 -4.03
C HIS A 54 9.67 -0.29 -4.57
N LEU A 55 10.05 -1.18 -5.49
CA LEU A 55 9.16 -2.21 -6.00
C LEU A 55 9.09 -3.39 -5.02
N ARG A 56 7.88 -3.89 -4.82
CA ARG A 56 7.60 -5.08 -4.02
C ARG A 56 6.84 -6.10 -4.87
N GLY A 57 7.24 -7.36 -4.81
CA GLY A 57 6.46 -8.44 -5.37
C GLY A 57 5.31 -8.81 -4.44
N ILE A 58 4.22 -9.29 -4.99
CA ILE A 58 3.10 -9.87 -4.24
C ILE A 58 2.92 -11.30 -4.71
N VAL A 59 2.90 -12.25 -3.78
CA VAL A 59 2.51 -13.63 -4.02
C VAL A 59 1.16 -13.85 -3.35
N GLU A 60 0.12 -13.98 -4.16
CA GLU A 60 -1.23 -14.29 -3.69
C GLU A 60 -1.37 -15.80 -3.57
N PHE A 61 -1.00 -16.34 -2.40
CA PHE A 61 -0.85 -17.80 -2.22
C PHE A 61 -2.15 -18.56 -1.99
N SER A 62 -3.25 -17.86 -1.69
CA SER A 62 -4.59 -18.44 -1.57
C SER A 62 -5.67 -17.40 -1.84
N ASN A 63 -6.70 -17.79 -2.57
CA ASN A 63 -7.90 -16.98 -2.75
C ASN A 63 -9.12 -17.52 -1.96
N TYR A 64 -8.92 -18.49 -1.06
CA TYR A 64 -9.95 -18.88 -0.11
C TYR A 64 -10.12 -17.80 0.96
N CYS A 65 -11.36 -17.55 1.35
CA CYS A 65 -11.68 -16.61 2.43
C CYS A 65 -12.94 -17.05 3.18
N ILE A 66 -12.86 -17.06 4.52
CA ILE A 66 -14.03 -17.34 5.36
C ILE A 66 -14.93 -16.13 5.55
N LYS A 67 -14.47 -14.93 5.18
CA LYS A 67 -15.26 -13.69 5.30
C LYS A 67 -16.17 -13.47 4.10
N ASN A 68 -17.19 -12.65 4.29
CA ASN A 68 -18.16 -12.32 3.25
C ASN A 68 -18.26 -10.80 3.04
N CYS A 69 -17.13 -10.11 2.93
CA CYS A 69 -17.08 -8.66 2.71
C CYS A 69 -17.69 -8.32 1.34
N LEU A 70 -18.72 -7.49 1.32
CA LEU A 70 -19.52 -7.20 0.12
C LEU A 70 -18.72 -6.54 -1.01
N TYR A 71 -17.65 -5.85 -0.69
CA TYR A 71 -16.77 -5.19 -1.68
C TYR A 71 -15.65 -6.10 -2.22
N CYS A 72 -15.45 -7.29 -1.64
CA CYS A 72 -14.30 -8.12 -1.95
C CYS A 72 -14.66 -9.26 -2.92
N GLY A 73 -13.89 -9.39 -4.00
CA GLY A 73 -14.04 -10.49 -4.96
C GLY A 73 -13.76 -11.86 -4.36
N LEU A 74 -12.92 -11.94 -3.32
CA LEU A 74 -12.58 -13.21 -2.65
C LEU A 74 -13.62 -13.66 -1.62
N ARG A 75 -14.70 -12.92 -1.40
CA ARG A 75 -15.72 -13.25 -0.40
C ARG A 75 -16.22 -14.69 -0.55
N ARG A 76 -16.54 -15.31 0.60
CA ARG A 76 -16.96 -16.72 0.69
C ARG A 76 -18.09 -17.09 -0.29
N GLU A 77 -19.07 -16.22 -0.44
CA GLU A 77 -20.26 -16.48 -1.26
C GLU A 77 -20.06 -16.22 -2.76
N ASN A 78 -18.87 -15.77 -3.20
CA ASN A 78 -18.59 -15.64 -4.62
C ASN A 78 -18.34 -17.02 -5.24
N SER A 79 -19.39 -17.62 -5.77
CA SER A 79 -19.36 -18.94 -6.44
C SER A 79 -18.77 -18.92 -7.85
N ALA A 80 -18.59 -17.73 -8.44
CA ALA A 80 -18.00 -17.59 -9.79
C ALA A 80 -16.47 -17.65 -9.77
N LEU A 81 -15.84 -17.67 -8.57
CA LEU A 81 -14.40 -17.66 -8.43
C LEU A 81 -13.87 -19.10 -8.30
N GLU A 82 -12.98 -19.49 -9.20
CA GLU A 82 -12.18 -20.69 -9.05
C GLU A 82 -11.21 -20.52 -7.86
N ARG A 83 -11.28 -21.46 -6.90
CA ARG A 83 -10.51 -21.40 -5.66
C ARG A 83 -9.21 -22.19 -5.79
N TYR A 84 -8.11 -21.60 -5.30
CA TYR A 84 -6.81 -22.25 -5.26
C TYR A 84 -6.06 -22.00 -3.95
N ARG A 85 -5.11 -22.86 -3.68
CA ARG A 85 -4.04 -22.70 -2.68
C ARG A 85 -2.74 -23.11 -3.31
N MET A 86 -1.71 -22.31 -3.16
CA MET A 86 -0.36 -22.68 -3.56
C MET A 86 0.27 -23.60 -2.51
N ALA A 87 1.06 -24.57 -2.97
CA ALA A 87 1.92 -25.35 -2.10
C ALA A 87 3.10 -24.48 -1.61
N ALA A 88 3.77 -24.91 -0.53
CA ALA A 88 4.87 -24.13 0.06
C ALA A 88 6.03 -23.91 -0.91
N ASP A 89 6.38 -24.92 -1.68
CA ASP A 89 7.41 -24.86 -2.73
C ASP A 89 7.04 -23.91 -3.86
N GLU A 90 5.77 -23.88 -4.28
CA GLU A 90 5.28 -22.93 -5.28
C GLU A 90 5.40 -21.47 -4.79
N ILE A 91 5.12 -21.22 -3.50
CA ILE A 91 5.27 -19.88 -2.89
C ILE A 91 6.75 -19.46 -2.89
N VAL A 92 7.64 -20.37 -2.49
CA VAL A 92 9.08 -20.12 -2.46
C VAL A 92 9.62 -19.89 -3.87
N ASP A 93 9.19 -20.68 -4.85
CA ASP A 93 9.61 -20.51 -6.23
C ASP A 93 9.14 -19.18 -6.84
N ALA A 94 7.90 -18.80 -6.57
CA ALA A 94 7.39 -17.49 -6.98
C ALA A 94 8.20 -16.33 -6.33
N ALA A 95 8.55 -16.46 -5.06
CA ALA A 95 9.39 -15.48 -4.37
C ALA A 95 10.81 -15.43 -4.97
N ARG A 96 11.39 -16.59 -5.36
CA ARG A 96 12.70 -16.67 -6.00
C ARG A 96 12.70 -15.96 -7.36
N VAL A 97 11.67 -16.19 -8.18
CA VAL A 97 11.50 -15.47 -9.46
C VAL A 97 11.46 -13.95 -9.24
N GLY A 98 10.74 -13.50 -8.21
CA GLY A 98 10.72 -12.09 -7.82
C GLY A 98 12.12 -11.57 -7.43
N ALA A 99 12.86 -12.33 -6.65
CA ALA A 99 14.22 -11.96 -6.23
C ALA A 99 15.20 -11.90 -7.43
N GLU A 100 15.12 -12.82 -8.35
CA GLU A 100 15.91 -12.84 -9.60
C GLU A 100 15.58 -11.63 -10.50
N ALA A 101 14.32 -11.16 -10.47
CA ALA A 101 13.90 -9.92 -11.12
C ALA A 101 14.36 -8.65 -10.39
N GLY A 102 15.08 -8.75 -9.27
CA GLY A 102 15.62 -7.64 -8.50
C GLY A 102 14.71 -7.09 -7.40
N LEU A 103 13.58 -7.74 -7.12
CA LEU A 103 12.70 -7.35 -6.01
C LEU A 103 13.34 -7.72 -4.68
N ARG A 104 13.41 -6.76 -3.75
CA ARG A 104 14.00 -6.96 -2.41
C ARG A 104 12.98 -7.30 -1.35
N THR A 105 11.72 -7.18 -1.67
CA THR A 105 10.61 -7.44 -0.75
C THR A 105 9.54 -8.23 -1.48
N ILE A 106 9.13 -9.34 -0.89
CA ILE A 106 7.97 -10.10 -1.33
C ILE A 106 6.91 -10.04 -0.23
N VAL A 107 5.72 -9.66 -0.60
CA VAL A 107 4.54 -9.64 0.26
C VAL A 107 3.73 -10.89 -0.01
N LEU A 108 3.44 -11.67 1.03
CA LEU A 108 2.54 -12.80 0.95
C LEU A 108 1.12 -12.32 1.27
N GLN A 109 0.18 -12.58 0.38
CA GLN A 109 -1.21 -12.17 0.51
C GLN A 109 -2.17 -13.33 0.28
N SER A 110 -3.27 -13.35 1.04
CA SER A 110 -4.36 -14.30 0.83
C SER A 110 -5.70 -13.72 1.28
N GLY A 111 -6.79 -14.42 1.00
CA GLY A 111 -7.99 -14.29 1.79
C GLY A 111 -7.75 -14.76 3.22
N GLU A 112 -8.73 -14.59 4.12
CA GLU A 112 -8.65 -15.19 5.45
C GLU A 112 -8.92 -16.71 5.33
N ASP A 113 -7.84 -17.44 5.10
CA ASP A 113 -7.84 -18.89 4.87
C ASP A 113 -7.27 -19.63 6.08
N PRO A 114 -8.11 -20.33 6.87
CA PRO A 114 -7.65 -21.07 8.06
C PRO A 114 -6.69 -22.21 7.77
N PHE A 115 -6.54 -22.64 6.52
CA PHE A 115 -5.57 -23.64 6.13
C PHE A 115 -4.12 -23.19 6.39
N PHE A 116 -3.86 -21.91 6.18
CA PHE A 116 -2.55 -21.31 6.42
C PHE A 116 -2.50 -20.69 7.83
N THR A 117 -1.89 -21.42 8.75
CA THR A 117 -1.62 -20.89 10.10
C THR A 117 -0.35 -20.04 10.10
N GLY A 118 -0.17 -19.19 11.12
CA GLY A 118 1.08 -18.45 11.29
C GLY A 118 2.31 -19.36 11.40
N GLN A 119 2.16 -20.56 11.97
CA GLN A 119 3.24 -21.56 12.02
C GLN A 119 3.55 -22.15 10.65
N THR A 120 2.55 -22.36 9.81
CA THR A 120 2.73 -22.85 8.44
C THR A 120 3.47 -21.81 7.62
N LEU A 121 3.04 -20.54 7.68
CA LEU A 121 3.67 -19.45 6.93
C LEU A 121 5.10 -19.15 7.40
N ALA A 122 5.39 -19.31 8.69
CA ALA A 122 6.74 -19.09 9.23
C ALA A 122 7.76 -20.17 8.79
N ARG A 123 7.32 -21.22 8.15
CA ARG A 123 8.19 -22.31 7.63
C ARG A 123 8.44 -22.20 6.12
N ILE A 124 7.72 -21.30 5.46
CA ILE A 124 7.91 -20.93 4.06
C ILE A 124 9.00 -19.85 3.97
#